data_2bfae11395a65f62562c868fb4673009
#
_entry.id   2bfae11395a65f62562c868fb4673009
#
_cell.length_a   1.000
_cell.length_b   1.000
_cell.length_c   1.000
_cell.angle_alpha   90.00
_cell.angle_beta   90.00
_cell.angle_gamma   90.00
#
_symmetry.space_group_name_H-M   'P 1'
#
loop_
_entity.id
_entity.type
_entity.pdbx_description
1 polymer ?
#
loop_
_entity_poly.entity_id
_entity_poly.type
_entity_poly.pdbx_seq_one_letter_code
_entity_poly.pdbx_strand_id
1 'polypeptide(L)'
;MLTKLFVGLTFYSDNSLAKKIESYRSRFDEKFQSNPYLHLPIVPPFEIEVTEVKKLQQELVEELESFYFENTEHHILNFTGLDVHEYKKNKILYLNPSIEEELSLCQESLFSICQSYINDREKKMKDTKTFLTIGRYHDSFELHSSIDLAKKEFQEFTALPYESICLFSKNNGTWYREADLISFERPSNTFLQSNNVSI
;
A
#
# COMPACT_ATOMS: atom_id res chain seq x y z
N MET A 1 -11.78 -4.26 23.99
CA MET A 1 -10.44 -3.66 23.73
C MET A 1 -10.32 -3.43 22.23
N LEU A 2 -10.02 -2.19 21.82
CA LEU A 2 -9.89 -1.84 20.41
C LEU A 2 -8.48 -2.14 19.89
N THR A 3 -8.40 -2.54 18.64
CA THR A 3 -7.17 -2.63 17.86
C THR A 3 -7.30 -1.80 16.59
N LYS A 4 -6.18 -1.32 16.08
CA LYS A 4 -6.14 -0.55 14.83
C LYS A 4 -5.61 -1.42 13.70
N LEU A 5 -6.37 -1.49 12.60
CA LEU A 5 -6.09 -2.30 11.44
C LEU A 5 -6.05 -1.45 10.16
N PHE A 6 -5.44 -1.95 9.10
CA PHE A 6 -5.62 -1.51 7.72
C PHE A 6 -5.40 -2.70 6.77
N VAL A 7 -5.90 -2.60 5.54
CA VAL A 7 -5.60 -3.57 4.48
C VAL A 7 -4.70 -2.92 3.44
N GLY A 8 -3.67 -3.63 3.00
CA GLY A 8 -2.72 -3.11 2.03
C GLY A 8 -2.12 -4.17 1.12
N LEU A 9 -1.73 -3.75 -0.09
CA LEU A 9 -0.86 -4.53 -0.97
C LEU A 9 0.56 -4.54 -0.43
N THR A 10 1.22 -5.68 -0.49
CA THR A 10 2.65 -5.85 -0.24
C THR A 10 3.39 -6.20 -1.53
N PHE A 11 4.71 -6.04 -1.52
CA PHE A 11 5.54 -6.19 -2.69
C PHE A 11 6.69 -7.13 -2.41
N TYR A 12 7.17 -7.85 -3.43
CA TYR A 12 8.33 -8.73 -3.30
C TYR A 12 9.57 -7.94 -2.88
N SER A 13 10.08 -8.23 -1.70
CA SER A 13 11.19 -7.49 -1.07
C SER A 13 12.53 -7.63 -1.81
N ASP A 14 12.70 -8.66 -2.63
CA ASP A 14 13.89 -8.90 -3.45
C ASP A 14 13.81 -8.18 -4.82
N ASN A 15 12.67 -7.60 -5.20
CA ASN A 15 12.54 -6.77 -6.40
C ASN A 15 13.45 -5.54 -6.33
N SER A 16 14.12 -5.20 -7.43
CA SER A 16 15.09 -4.11 -7.48
C SER A 16 14.46 -2.74 -7.18
N LEU A 17 13.25 -2.47 -7.70
CA LEU A 17 12.53 -1.23 -7.43
C LEU A 17 12.04 -1.18 -5.98
N ALA A 18 11.52 -2.29 -5.44
CA ALA A 18 11.13 -2.37 -4.03
C ALA A 18 12.30 -2.04 -3.10
N LYS A 19 13.49 -2.63 -3.33
CA LYS A 19 14.72 -2.32 -2.59
C LYS A 19 15.12 -0.85 -2.70
N LYS A 20 14.99 -0.26 -3.90
CA LYS A 20 15.29 1.15 -4.12
C LYS A 20 14.33 2.05 -3.34
N ILE A 21 13.04 1.74 -3.35
CA ILE A 21 12.02 2.45 -2.57
C ILE A 21 12.30 2.32 -1.07
N GLU A 22 12.59 1.12 -0.57
CA GLU A 22 12.91 0.89 0.84
C GLU A 22 14.18 1.66 1.27
N SER A 23 15.22 1.65 0.43
CA SER A 23 16.43 2.43 0.66
C SER A 23 16.15 3.94 0.73
N TYR A 24 15.26 4.44 -0.12
CA TYR A 24 14.84 5.85 -0.09
C TYR A 24 14.02 6.14 1.17
N ARG A 25 13.03 5.29 1.50
CA ARG A 25 12.20 5.41 2.71
C ARG A 25 13.03 5.42 3.99
N SER A 26 14.04 4.57 4.08
CA SER A 26 14.92 4.52 5.27
C SER A 26 15.65 5.82 5.56
N ARG A 27 15.83 6.67 4.55
CA ARG A 27 16.49 7.99 4.65
C ARG A 27 15.51 9.14 4.88
N PHE A 28 14.31 9.05 4.32
CA PHE A 28 13.39 10.18 4.16
C PHE A 28 11.98 9.95 4.71
N ASP A 29 11.67 8.76 5.24
CA ASP A 29 10.39 8.51 5.90
C ASP A 29 10.56 8.46 7.42
N GLU A 30 10.20 9.54 8.12
CA GLU A 30 10.28 9.61 9.59
C GLU A 30 9.54 8.46 10.32
N LYS A 31 8.57 7.83 9.63
CA LYS A 31 7.82 6.70 10.16
C LYS A 31 8.35 5.34 9.71
N PHE A 32 9.50 5.29 9.06
CA PHE A 32 10.06 4.04 8.54
C PHE A 32 10.17 2.96 9.63
N GLN A 33 10.67 3.30 10.83
CA GLN A 33 10.82 2.36 11.92
C GLN A 33 9.48 1.84 12.48
N SER A 34 8.44 2.67 12.47
CA SER A 34 7.10 2.28 12.94
C SER A 34 6.22 1.68 11.83
N ASN A 35 6.68 1.72 10.60
CA ASN A 35 6.01 1.19 9.42
C ASN A 35 7.03 0.54 8.46
N PRO A 36 7.64 -0.57 8.89
CA PRO A 36 8.81 -1.15 8.20
C PRO A 36 8.47 -1.81 6.87
N TYR A 37 7.20 -2.13 6.63
CA TYR A 37 6.81 -2.83 5.41
C TYR A 37 6.54 -1.85 4.26
N LEU A 38 7.06 -2.13 3.07
CA LEU A 38 6.63 -1.47 1.85
C LEU A 38 5.22 -1.96 1.51
N HIS A 39 4.25 -1.04 1.51
CA HIS A 39 2.86 -1.38 1.24
C HIS A 39 2.13 -0.21 0.60
N LEU A 40 1.08 -0.55 -0.15
CA LEU A 40 0.10 0.39 -0.65
C LEU A 40 -1.20 0.19 0.12
N PRO A 41 -1.65 1.15 0.96
CA PRO A 41 -2.94 1.01 1.66
C PRO A 41 -4.08 0.97 0.65
N ILE A 42 -4.89 -0.09 0.66
CA ILE A 42 -6.13 -0.21 -0.12
C ILE A 42 -7.38 0.03 0.72
N VAL A 43 -7.33 -0.28 2.02
CA VAL A 43 -8.31 0.17 3.00
C VAL A 43 -7.59 0.99 4.06
N PRO A 44 -8.01 2.25 4.33
CA PRO A 44 -7.32 3.12 5.28
C PRO A 44 -7.42 2.58 6.72
N PRO A 45 -6.56 3.05 7.64
CA PRO A 45 -6.58 2.62 9.03
C PRO A 45 -7.93 2.87 9.72
N PHE A 46 -8.46 1.83 10.39
CA PHE A 46 -9.70 1.84 11.17
C PHE A 46 -9.52 1.11 12.50
N GLU A 47 -10.49 1.23 13.40
CA GLU A 47 -10.45 0.59 14.73
C GLU A 47 -11.64 -0.33 14.92
N ILE A 48 -11.39 -1.56 15.42
CA ILE A 48 -12.41 -2.55 15.73
C ILE A 48 -12.13 -3.22 17.08
N GLU A 49 -13.12 -3.96 17.61
CA GLU A 49 -12.90 -4.81 18.78
C GLU A 49 -11.97 -5.98 18.43
N VAL A 50 -11.03 -6.30 19.32
CA VAL A 50 -10.07 -7.41 19.12
C VAL A 50 -10.77 -8.73 18.89
N THR A 51 -11.92 -8.93 19.51
CA THR A 51 -12.76 -10.14 19.37
C THR A 51 -13.32 -10.34 17.97
N GLU A 52 -13.42 -9.26 17.18
CA GLU A 52 -13.97 -9.28 15.83
C GLU A 52 -12.91 -9.51 14.74
N VAL A 53 -11.60 -9.41 15.09
CA VAL A 53 -10.51 -9.47 14.10
C VAL A 53 -10.55 -10.75 13.26
N LYS A 54 -10.74 -11.91 13.91
CA LYS A 54 -10.77 -13.20 13.21
C LYS A 54 -11.95 -13.31 12.25
N LYS A 55 -13.11 -12.80 12.66
CA LYS A 55 -14.32 -12.81 11.83
C LYS A 55 -14.13 -11.89 10.63
N LEU A 56 -13.62 -10.68 10.85
CA LEU A 56 -13.28 -9.76 9.76
C LEU A 56 -12.28 -10.39 8.78
N GLN A 57 -11.21 -11.01 9.30
CA GLN A 57 -10.21 -11.67 8.46
C GLN A 57 -10.84 -12.73 7.57
N GLN A 58 -11.74 -13.56 8.10
CA GLN A 58 -12.43 -14.59 7.35
C GLN A 58 -13.32 -13.99 6.25
N GLU A 59 -14.11 -12.96 6.55
CA GLU A 59 -14.96 -12.29 5.57
C GLU A 59 -14.14 -11.62 4.46
N LEU A 60 -12.97 -11.04 4.79
CA LEU A 60 -12.08 -10.45 3.80
C LEU A 60 -11.47 -11.52 2.87
N VAL A 61 -11.10 -12.69 3.40
CA VAL A 61 -10.60 -13.81 2.60
C VAL A 61 -11.69 -14.34 1.66
N GLU A 62 -12.89 -14.60 2.18
CA GLU A 62 -14.04 -15.09 1.39
C GLU A 62 -14.38 -14.11 0.24
N GLU A 63 -14.33 -12.79 0.52
CA GLU A 63 -14.54 -11.77 -0.50
C GLU A 63 -13.45 -11.79 -1.56
N LEU A 64 -12.18 -11.84 -1.15
CA LEU A 64 -11.05 -11.88 -2.08
C LEU A 64 -11.04 -13.14 -2.96
N GLU A 65 -11.48 -14.27 -2.43
CA GLU A 65 -11.66 -15.50 -3.22
C GLU A 65 -12.76 -15.37 -4.27
N SER A 66 -13.76 -14.50 -4.05
CA SER A 66 -14.82 -14.22 -5.00
C SER A 66 -14.37 -13.30 -6.15
N PHE A 67 -13.38 -12.45 -5.88
CA PHE A 67 -12.71 -11.69 -6.93
C PHE A 67 -11.83 -12.63 -7.73
N TYR A 68 -12.32 -12.97 -8.89
CA TYR A 68 -11.59 -13.79 -9.83
C TYR A 68 -10.45 -12.95 -10.42
N PHE A 69 -9.31 -12.96 -9.75
CA PHE A 69 -8.06 -12.45 -10.35
C PHE A 69 -7.62 -13.38 -11.49
N GLU A 70 -8.63 -13.86 -12.29
CA GLU A 70 -8.40 -14.66 -13.47
C GLU A 70 -7.70 -13.84 -14.52
N ASN A 71 -6.64 -14.39 -15.02
CA ASN A 71 -5.89 -13.91 -16.18
C ASN A 71 -4.99 -12.70 -16.00
N THR A 72 -4.78 -12.20 -14.82
CA THR A 72 -3.62 -11.34 -14.62
C THR A 72 -2.38 -12.23 -14.50
N GLU A 73 -1.83 -12.66 -15.64
CA GLU A 73 -0.47 -13.19 -15.68
C GLU A 73 0.51 -12.26 -14.92
N HIS A 74 0.00 -11.11 -14.46
CA HIS A 74 0.82 -10.02 -13.95
C HIS A 74 0.09 -9.20 -12.89
N HIS A 75 0.28 -9.60 -11.64
CA HIS A 75 -0.07 -8.75 -10.50
C HIS A 75 0.95 -7.61 -10.36
N ILE A 76 0.82 -6.61 -11.23
CA ILE A 76 1.79 -5.54 -11.40
C ILE A 76 1.09 -4.19 -11.20
N LEU A 77 1.66 -3.37 -10.33
CA LEU A 77 1.23 -1.99 -10.12
C LEU A 77 2.12 -1.03 -10.90
N ASN A 78 1.53 -0.30 -11.83
CA ASN A 78 2.20 0.76 -12.57
C ASN A 78 2.12 2.08 -11.82
N PHE A 79 3.12 2.96 -12.00
CA PHE A 79 3.13 4.29 -11.39
C PHE A 79 3.18 5.36 -12.46
N THR A 80 2.40 6.44 -12.28
CA THR A 80 2.29 7.55 -13.22
C THR A 80 3.21 8.73 -12.88
N GLY A 81 3.85 8.70 -11.73
CA GLY A 81 4.80 9.74 -11.34
C GLY A 81 4.94 9.93 -9.84
N LEU A 82 5.75 10.93 -9.49
CA LEU A 82 5.92 11.43 -8.14
C LEU A 82 4.96 12.59 -7.89
N ASP A 83 4.39 12.63 -6.69
CA ASP A 83 3.54 13.74 -6.27
C ASP A 83 3.68 13.97 -4.75
N VAL A 84 3.16 15.09 -4.26
CA VAL A 84 3.22 15.49 -2.86
C VAL A 84 1.80 15.68 -2.32
N HIS A 85 1.50 15.03 -1.22
CA HIS A 85 0.28 15.24 -0.47
C HIS A 85 0.57 16.04 0.80
N GLU A 86 -0.07 17.20 0.95
CA GLU A 86 0.04 18.00 2.16
C GLU A 86 -1.10 17.67 3.12
N TYR A 87 -0.75 17.22 4.31
CA TYR A 87 -1.70 16.93 5.37
C TYR A 87 -1.28 17.60 6.67
N LYS A 88 -2.00 18.66 7.05
CA LYS A 88 -1.69 19.50 8.23
C LYS A 88 -0.26 20.06 8.15
N LYS A 89 0.62 19.63 9.07
CA LYS A 89 2.04 20.03 9.09
C LYS A 89 2.95 19.04 8.36
N ASN A 90 2.41 17.91 7.90
CA ASN A 90 3.20 16.85 7.27
C ASN A 90 3.07 16.95 5.74
N LYS A 91 4.15 16.68 5.06
CA LYS A 91 4.23 16.56 3.61
C LYS A 91 4.66 15.15 3.28
N ILE A 92 3.89 14.49 2.43
CA ILE A 92 4.09 13.10 2.06
C ILE A 92 4.49 13.07 0.59
N LEU A 93 5.71 12.64 0.32
CA LEU A 93 6.18 12.34 -1.03
C LEU A 93 5.79 10.90 -1.36
N TYR A 94 5.16 10.68 -2.51
CA TYR A 94 4.65 9.38 -2.89
C TYR A 94 4.78 9.10 -4.38
N LEU A 95 4.78 7.82 -4.72
CA LEU A 95 4.56 7.32 -6.07
C LEU A 95 3.05 7.18 -6.29
N ASN A 96 2.56 7.75 -7.39
CA ASN A 96 1.15 7.73 -7.75
C ASN A 96 0.84 6.47 -8.56
N PRO A 97 0.08 5.49 -8.00
CA PRO A 97 -0.22 4.27 -8.71
C PRO A 97 -1.30 4.48 -9.77
N SER A 98 -1.20 3.75 -10.87
CA SER A 98 -2.31 3.53 -11.80
C SER A 98 -3.11 2.34 -11.28
N ILE A 99 -4.27 2.60 -10.68
CA ILE A 99 -5.14 1.55 -10.15
C ILE A 99 -6.05 1.06 -11.28
N GLU A 100 -5.94 -0.23 -11.59
CA GLU A 100 -6.81 -0.89 -12.56
C GLU A 100 -8.23 -1.07 -11.98
N GLU A 101 -9.22 -1.18 -12.87
CA GLU A 101 -10.63 -1.27 -12.50
C GLU A 101 -10.92 -2.41 -11.52
N GLU A 102 -10.33 -3.58 -11.76
CA GLU A 102 -10.49 -4.76 -10.90
C GLU A 102 -9.98 -4.50 -9.47
N LEU A 103 -8.80 -3.91 -9.32
CA LEU A 103 -8.26 -3.55 -8.02
C LEU A 103 -9.09 -2.45 -7.35
N SER A 104 -9.68 -1.53 -8.13
CA SER A 104 -10.59 -0.50 -7.61
C SER A 104 -11.88 -1.11 -7.06
N LEU A 105 -12.49 -2.04 -7.78
CA LEU A 105 -13.70 -2.74 -7.33
C LEU A 105 -13.41 -3.59 -6.08
N CYS A 106 -12.29 -4.29 -6.07
CA CYS A 106 -11.81 -5.02 -4.89
C CYS A 106 -11.65 -4.08 -3.68
N GLN A 107 -11.03 -2.92 -3.87
CA GLN A 107 -10.85 -1.91 -2.83
C GLN A 107 -12.20 -1.45 -2.26
N GLU A 108 -13.18 -1.15 -3.11
CA GLU A 108 -14.51 -0.69 -2.69
C GLU A 108 -15.23 -1.76 -1.86
N SER A 109 -15.14 -3.04 -2.28
CA SER A 109 -15.75 -4.15 -1.55
C SER A 109 -15.11 -4.36 -0.19
N LEU A 110 -13.78 -4.46 -0.11
CA LEU A 110 -13.04 -4.59 1.15
C LEU A 110 -13.30 -3.41 2.09
N PHE A 111 -13.39 -2.18 1.52
CA PHE A 111 -13.74 -1.00 2.30
C PHE A 111 -15.14 -1.12 2.92
N SER A 112 -16.13 -1.59 2.16
CA SER A 112 -17.50 -1.78 2.63
C SER A 112 -17.58 -2.80 3.78
N ILE A 113 -16.87 -3.94 3.66
CA ILE A 113 -16.77 -4.94 4.71
C ILE A 113 -16.16 -4.32 5.97
N CYS A 114 -14.98 -3.69 5.86
CA CYS A 114 -14.32 -3.07 7.01
C CYS A 114 -15.18 -2.00 7.68
N GLN A 115 -15.91 -1.19 6.89
CA GLN A 115 -16.82 -0.16 7.40
C GLN A 115 -17.94 -0.75 8.26
N SER A 116 -18.43 -1.97 7.97
CA SER A 116 -19.50 -2.64 8.72
C SER A 116 -19.07 -3.00 10.16
N TYR A 117 -17.76 -3.13 10.41
CA TYR A 117 -17.21 -3.45 11.73
C TYR A 117 -16.95 -2.22 12.61
N ILE A 118 -17.14 -1.01 12.08
CA ILE A 118 -16.94 0.21 12.85
C ILE A 118 -18.20 0.51 13.64
N ASN A 119 -18.15 0.31 14.97
CA ASN A 119 -19.29 0.47 15.87
C ASN A 119 -19.79 1.90 16.01
N ASP A 120 -18.95 2.88 15.75
CA ASP A 120 -19.30 4.29 15.84
C ASP A 120 -19.81 4.80 14.48
N ARG A 121 -21.12 4.92 14.34
CA ARG A 121 -21.77 5.41 13.11
C ARG A 121 -21.34 6.82 12.70
N GLU A 122 -20.76 7.58 13.61
CA GLU A 122 -20.20 8.92 13.33
C GLU A 122 -18.75 8.83 12.80
N LYS A 123 -18.05 7.74 13.06
CA LYS A 123 -16.69 7.47 12.57
C LYS A 123 -16.71 6.73 11.23
N LYS A 124 -17.20 7.37 10.19
CA LYS A 124 -16.98 6.82 8.83
C LYS A 124 -15.51 6.82 8.50
N MET A 125 -15.02 5.70 7.95
CA MET A 125 -13.72 5.71 7.28
C MET A 125 -13.76 6.81 6.21
N LYS A 126 -12.72 7.62 6.18
CA LYS A 126 -12.59 8.62 5.11
C LYS A 126 -12.04 7.90 3.90
N ASP A 127 -12.69 8.09 2.78
CA ASP A 127 -12.11 7.75 1.49
C ASP A 127 -10.77 8.48 1.37
N THR A 128 -9.69 7.72 1.32
CA THR A 128 -8.34 8.27 1.26
C THR A 128 -7.72 7.87 -0.07
N LYS A 129 -7.14 8.86 -0.74
CA LYS A 129 -6.39 8.61 -1.97
C LYS A 129 -5.32 7.54 -1.71
N THR A 130 -5.35 6.48 -2.50
CA THR A 130 -4.39 5.40 -2.46
C THR A 130 -3.07 5.85 -3.09
N PHE A 131 -1.96 5.78 -2.37
CA PHE A 131 -0.63 6.14 -2.86
C PHE A 131 0.48 5.39 -2.11
N LEU A 132 1.59 5.16 -2.80
CA LEU A 132 2.75 4.50 -2.23
C LEU A 132 3.70 5.54 -1.63
N THR A 133 3.68 5.68 -0.30
CA THR A 133 4.54 6.63 0.41
C THR A 133 6.01 6.24 0.27
N ILE A 134 6.86 7.21 -0.12
CA ILE A 134 8.30 7.06 -0.17
C ILE A 134 9.05 8.00 0.80
N GLY A 135 8.40 9.07 1.28
CA GLY A 135 8.99 9.97 2.26
C GLY A 135 7.95 10.77 3.02
N ARG A 136 8.29 11.18 4.25
CA ARG A 136 7.48 12.08 5.09
C ARG A 136 8.36 13.15 5.69
N TYR A 137 7.90 14.40 5.59
CA TYR A 137 8.65 15.58 5.95
C TYR A 137 7.81 16.55 6.77
N HIS A 138 8.41 17.19 7.74
CA HIS A 138 7.82 18.33 8.44
C HIS A 138 8.26 19.66 7.81
N ASP A 139 9.44 19.69 7.23
CA ASP A 139 10.04 20.89 6.62
C ASP A 139 9.92 20.86 5.09
N SER A 140 9.59 22.04 4.54
CA SER A 140 9.53 22.25 3.09
C SER A 140 10.90 22.23 2.43
N PHE A 141 11.96 22.66 3.12
CA PHE A 141 13.32 22.66 2.58
C PHE A 141 13.85 21.24 2.40
N GLU A 142 13.66 20.38 3.40
CA GLU A 142 14.03 18.97 3.31
C GLU A 142 13.26 18.27 2.18
N LEU A 143 11.96 18.55 2.04
CA LEU A 143 11.16 18.03 0.94
C LEU A 143 11.73 18.44 -0.41
N HIS A 144 12.02 19.73 -0.63
CA HIS A 144 12.54 20.21 -1.93
C HIS A 144 13.85 19.53 -2.30
N SER A 145 14.75 19.40 -1.34
CA SER A 145 16.04 18.72 -1.56
C SER A 145 15.86 17.24 -1.91
N SER A 146 14.88 16.58 -1.31
CA SER A 146 14.61 15.16 -1.53
C SER A 146 13.82 14.89 -2.82
N ILE A 147 12.97 15.80 -3.28
CA ILE A 147 12.24 15.66 -4.56
C ILE A 147 13.21 15.52 -5.74
N ASP A 148 14.25 16.35 -5.79
CA ASP A 148 15.22 16.29 -6.89
C ASP A 148 15.99 14.96 -6.90
N LEU A 149 16.28 14.43 -5.71
CA LEU A 149 16.87 13.11 -5.57
C LEU A 149 15.88 12.01 -5.99
N ALA A 150 14.62 12.11 -5.54
CA ALA A 150 13.58 11.15 -5.92
C ALA A 150 13.35 11.12 -7.44
N LYS A 151 13.31 12.29 -8.08
CA LYS A 151 13.22 12.38 -9.55
C LYS A 151 14.35 11.65 -10.25
N LYS A 152 15.58 11.76 -9.74
CA LYS A 152 16.74 11.04 -10.29
C LYS A 152 16.68 9.54 -10.02
N GLU A 153 16.29 9.14 -8.81
CA GLU A 153 16.24 7.75 -8.41
C GLU A 153 15.08 6.98 -9.06
N PHE A 154 13.97 7.67 -9.35
CA PHE A 154 12.74 7.08 -9.90
C PHE A 154 12.38 7.64 -11.29
N GLN A 155 13.39 7.99 -12.11
CA GLN A 155 13.17 8.52 -13.47
C GLN A 155 12.46 7.53 -14.40
N GLU A 156 12.75 6.26 -14.23
CA GLU A 156 12.13 5.18 -14.98
C GLU A 156 11.06 4.54 -14.07
N PHE A 157 9.84 5.02 -14.21
CA PHE A 157 8.70 4.42 -13.52
C PHE A 157 8.43 3.06 -14.12
N THR A 158 8.86 2.05 -13.39
CA THR A 158 8.64 0.68 -13.77
C THR A 158 7.52 0.09 -12.95
N ALA A 159 6.95 -0.96 -13.47
CA ALA A 159 5.96 -1.76 -12.82
C ALA A 159 6.54 -2.45 -11.58
N LEU A 160 5.80 -2.44 -10.47
CA LEU A 160 6.16 -3.12 -9.23
C LEU A 160 5.22 -4.30 -9.01
N PRO A 161 5.71 -5.55 -9.10
CA PRO A 161 4.88 -6.71 -8.84
C PRO A 161 4.52 -6.78 -7.36
N TYR A 162 3.23 -6.95 -7.08
CA TYR A 162 2.77 -7.13 -5.72
C TYR A 162 2.68 -8.62 -5.34
N GLU A 163 2.94 -8.89 -4.06
CA GLU A 163 3.08 -10.22 -3.50
C GLU A 163 1.77 -10.73 -2.90
N SER A 164 1.06 -9.87 -2.18
CA SER A 164 -0.16 -10.25 -1.47
C SER A 164 -1.01 -9.05 -1.07
N ILE A 165 -2.27 -9.31 -0.76
CA ILE A 165 -3.11 -8.39 0.02
C ILE A 165 -3.07 -8.87 1.47
N CYS A 166 -2.70 -7.97 2.38
CA CYS A 166 -2.46 -8.28 3.78
C CYS A 166 -3.33 -7.45 4.71
N LEU A 167 -3.72 -8.07 5.82
CA LEU A 167 -4.23 -7.37 6.99
C LEU A 167 -3.04 -6.95 7.87
N PHE A 168 -3.00 -5.69 8.26
CA PHE A 168 -2.02 -5.14 9.18
C PHE A 168 -2.67 -4.73 10.48
N SER A 169 -1.97 -4.97 11.59
CA SER A 169 -2.36 -4.52 12.92
C SER A 169 -1.34 -3.56 13.52
N LYS A 170 -1.79 -2.67 14.41
CA LYS A 170 -0.92 -1.74 15.11
C LYS A 170 -0.74 -2.14 16.56
N ASN A 171 0.50 -2.43 16.96
CA ASN A 171 0.86 -2.73 18.33
C ASN A 171 2.02 -1.84 18.79
N ASN A 172 1.90 -1.21 19.97
CA ASN A 172 2.91 -0.31 20.56
C ASN A 172 3.45 0.75 19.58
N GLY A 173 2.57 1.30 18.72
CA GLY A 173 2.93 2.34 17.76
C GLY A 173 3.47 1.81 16.43
N THR A 174 3.85 0.54 16.32
CA THR A 174 4.40 -0.10 15.12
C THR A 174 3.34 -0.95 14.41
N TRP A 175 3.39 -0.95 13.08
CA TRP A 175 2.56 -1.79 12.24
C TRP A 175 3.19 -3.15 12.00
N TYR A 176 2.38 -4.19 12.09
CA TYR A 176 2.76 -5.58 11.86
C TYR A 176 1.88 -6.20 10.79
N ARG A 177 2.45 -7.07 9.96
CA ARG A 177 1.73 -7.93 9.03
C ARG A 177 1.04 -9.02 9.86
N GLU A 178 -0.28 -8.92 9.99
CA GLU A 178 -1.09 -9.83 10.83
C GLU A 178 -1.42 -11.11 10.07
N ALA A 179 -1.86 -10.98 8.82
CA ALA A 179 -2.22 -12.11 7.97
C ALA A 179 -2.12 -11.74 6.49
N ASP A 180 -1.76 -12.73 5.69
CA ASP A 180 -1.95 -12.68 4.24
C ASP A 180 -3.38 -13.12 3.95
N LEU A 181 -4.16 -12.23 3.36
CA LEU A 181 -5.55 -12.50 2.98
C LEU A 181 -5.60 -13.27 1.66
N ILE A 182 -4.75 -12.89 0.71
CA ILE A 182 -4.50 -13.59 -0.54
C ILE A 182 -3.04 -13.38 -0.96
N SER A 183 -2.43 -14.40 -1.55
CA SER A 183 -1.06 -14.34 -2.10
C SER A 183 -1.08 -14.62 -3.59
N PHE A 184 -0.23 -13.91 -4.33
CA PHE A 184 -0.16 -13.99 -5.78
C PHE A 184 1.11 -14.72 -6.22
N GLU A 185 1.02 -15.45 -7.32
CA GLU A 185 2.19 -16.06 -7.92
C GLU A 185 3.13 -15.00 -8.50
N ARG A 186 4.43 -15.25 -8.35
CA ARG A 186 5.42 -14.33 -8.86
C ARG A 186 5.43 -14.33 -10.39
N PRO A 187 5.37 -13.15 -11.04
CA PRO A 187 5.52 -13.06 -12.49
C PRO A 187 6.85 -13.66 -12.94
N SER A 188 6.83 -14.41 -14.04
CA SER A 188 8.06 -14.98 -14.60
C SER A 188 9.04 -13.87 -15.03
N ASN A 189 10.35 -14.11 -14.84
CA ASN A 189 11.41 -13.12 -15.14
C ASN A 189 11.41 -12.61 -16.59
N THR A 190 10.82 -13.34 -17.51
CA THR A 190 10.71 -12.97 -18.92
C THR A 190 9.84 -11.73 -19.13
N PHE A 191 8.88 -11.52 -18.26
CA PHE A 191 7.90 -10.43 -18.36
C PHE A 191 8.41 -9.09 -17.83
N LEU A 192 9.25 -9.13 -16.79
CA LEU A 192 9.84 -7.91 -16.21
C LEU A 192 10.89 -7.27 -17.15
N GLN A 193 11.42 -8.02 -18.11
CA GLN A 193 12.37 -7.52 -19.10
C GLN A 193 11.69 -6.91 -20.35
N SER A 194 10.49 -7.35 -20.72
CA SER A 194 9.77 -6.84 -21.89
C SER A 194 9.15 -5.45 -21.69
N ASN A 195 8.85 -5.07 -20.43
CA ASN A 195 8.32 -3.74 -20.10
C ASN A 195 9.40 -2.65 -19.92
N ASN A 196 10.69 -3.03 -19.98
CA ASN A 196 11.82 -2.09 -19.98
C ASN A 196 12.29 -1.70 -21.37
N VAL A 197 11.63 -2.16 -22.43
CA VAL A 197 11.98 -1.83 -23.83
C VAL A 197 10.75 -1.23 -24.49
N SER A 198 10.62 0.05 -24.43
CA SER A 198 10.00 0.93 -25.43
C SER A 198 9.48 2.21 -24.78
N ILE A 199 10.30 3.25 -24.76
CA ILE A 199 9.93 4.55 -25.36
C ILE A 199 11.22 5.19 -25.85
#